data_8bb47f217ae6c4ef7117eeb960c04f25
#
_entry.id   8bb47f217ae6c4ef7117eeb960c04f25
#
_cell.length_a   1.000
_cell.length_b   1.000
_cell.length_c   1.000
_cell.angle_alpha   90.00
_cell.angle_beta   90.00
_cell.angle_gamma   90.00
#
_symmetry.space_group_name_H-M   'P 1'
#
loop_
_entity.id
_entity.type
_entity.pdbx_description
1 polymer ?
#
loop_
_entity_poly.entity_id
_entity_poly.type
_entity_poly.pdbx_seq_one_letter_code
_entity_poly.pdbx_strand_id
1 'polypeptide(L)'
;MRRLFIIILDPNVDATTIRSRIAELGEHYIVYGNQYFVLAEFDNAQVVYERVVRNGDSPIGIVVLCVDADTLTYWGYSDKGLWEWLRAHNIQ
;
A
#
# COMPACT_ATOMS: atom_id res chain seq x y z
N MET A 1 -16.88 1.01 -1.14
CA MET A 1 -16.05 1.93 -1.95
C MET A 1 -14.56 1.64 -1.73
N ARG A 2 -13.81 1.47 -2.80
CA ARG A 2 -12.36 1.24 -2.69
C ARG A 2 -11.64 2.52 -2.33
N ARG A 3 -10.62 2.39 -1.50
CA ARG A 3 -9.75 3.49 -1.09
C ARG A 3 -8.32 3.16 -1.46
N LEU A 4 -7.52 4.19 -1.63
CA LEU A 4 -6.09 4.00 -1.89
C LEU A 4 -5.33 4.04 -0.57
N PHE A 5 -4.57 2.99 -0.32
CA PHE A 5 -3.70 2.89 0.84
C PHE A 5 -2.25 2.91 0.39
N ILE A 6 -1.42 3.61 1.12
CA ILE A 6 0.03 3.62 0.90
C ILE A 6 0.65 2.92 2.09
N ILE A 7 1.43 1.87 1.81
CA ILE A 7 2.09 1.09 2.85
C ILE A 7 3.59 1.22 2.65
N ILE A 8 4.27 1.67 3.70
CA ILE A 8 5.72 1.86 3.68
C ILE A 8 6.32 0.93 4.72
N LEU A 9 7.25 0.09 4.30
CA LEU A 9 7.97 -0.83 5.17
C LEU A 9 9.38 -0.37 5.39
N ASP A 10 9.94 -0.67 6.56
CA ASP A 10 11.36 -0.47 6.80
C ASP A 10 12.16 -1.35 5.83
N PRO A 11 13.00 -0.76 4.97
CA PRO A 11 13.73 -1.54 3.96
C PRO A 11 14.83 -2.44 4.53
N ASN A 12 15.17 -2.27 5.80
CA ASN A 12 16.30 -2.97 6.43
C ASN A 12 15.89 -4.22 7.21
N VAL A 13 14.61 -4.59 7.19
CA VAL A 13 14.12 -5.76 7.90
C VAL A 13 13.49 -6.75 6.94
N ASP A 14 13.52 -8.04 7.31
CA ASP A 14 12.84 -9.08 6.55
C ASP A 14 11.33 -8.97 6.81
N ALA A 15 10.58 -8.67 5.79
CA ALA A 15 9.14 -8.49 5.87
C ALA A 15 8.39 -9.45 4.95
N THR A 16 8.95 -10.63 4.69
CA THR A 16 8.37 -11.59 3.74
C THR A 16 6.92 -11.93 4.06
N THR A 17 6.60 -12.23 5.32
CA THR A 17 5.23 -12.55 5.73
C THR A 17 4.30 -11.36 5.53
N ILE A 18 4.76 -10.16 5.89
CA ILE A 18 3.97 -8.94 5.74
C ILE A 18 3.72 -8.67 4.26
N ARG A 19 4.73 -8.84 3.41
CA ARG A 19 4.58 -8.65 1.96
C ARG A 19 3.55 -9.59 1.36
N SER A 20 3.53 -10.85 1.79
CA SER A 20 2.52 -11.81 1.34
C SER A 20 1.11 -11.37 1.73
N ARG A 21 0.95 -10.84 2.93
CA ARG A 21 -0.36 -10.36 3.40
C ARG A 21 -0.80 -9.10 2.67
N ILE A 22 0.14 -8.21 2.34
CA ILE A 22 -0.18 -7.02 1.53
C ILE A 22 -0.74 -7.44 0.17
N ALA A 23 -0.14 -8.44 -0.45
CA ALA A 23 -0.60 -8.92 -1.76
C ALA A 23 -2.03 -9.49 -1.71
N GLU A 24 -2.49 -9.92 -0.53
CA GLU A 24 -3.84 -10.46 -0.35
C GLU A 24 -4.91 -9.39 -0.10
N LEU A 25 -4.51 -8.14 0.16
CA LEU A 25 -5.46 -7.07 0.49
C LEU A 25 -6.34 -6.66 -0.68
N GLY A 26 -5.78 -6.66 -1.88
CA GLY A 26 -6.47 -6.20 -3.07
C GLY A 26 -5.48 -5.94 -4.19
N GLU A 27 -5.87 -5.09 -5.13
CA GLU A 27 -4.97 -4.73 -6.21
C GLU A 27 -3.85 -3.84 -5.66
N HIS A 28 -2.62 -4.15 -6.02
CA HIS A 28 -1.47 -3.45 -5.47
C HIS A 28 -0.40 -3.21 -6.51
N TYR A 29 0.45 -2.22 -6.24
CA TYR A 29 1.62 -1.91 -7.04
C TYR A 29 2.82 -1.65 -6.12
N ILE A 30 3.93 -2.30 -6.40
CA ILE A 30 5.16 -2.14 -5.62
C ILE A 30 5.97 -1.00 -6.25
N VAL A 31 6.15 0.10 -5.51
CA VAL A 31 6.80 1.29 -6.06
C VAL A 31 8.32 1.13 -6.03
N TYR A 32 8.90 0.92 -4.87
CA TYR A 32 10.35 0.80 -4.72
C TYR A 32 10.77 -0.38 -3.84
N GLY A 33 10.02 -1.47 -3.91
CA GLY A 33 10.36 -2.67 -3.13
C GLY A 33 9.90 -2.62 -1.67
N ASN A 34 9.88 -1.45 -1.04
CA ASN A 34 9.41 -1.28 0.34
C ASN A 34 8.19 -0.36 0.44
N GLN A 35 7.65 0.07 -0.68
CA GLN A 35 6.50 0.96 -0.74
C GLN A 35 5.45 0.36 -1.65
N TYR A 36 4.20 0.32 -1.16
CA TYR A 36 3.09 -0.30 -1.88
C TYR A 36 1.95 0.68 -2.00
N PHE A 37 1.32 0.70 -3.18
CA PHE A 37 0.01 1.29 -3.36
C PHE A 37 -0.99 0.14 -3.41
N VAL A 38 -2.07 0.25 -2.62
CA VAL A 38 -3.09 -0.80 -2.54
C VAL A 38 -4.47 -0.18 -2.67
N LEU A 39 -5.26 -0.72 -3.60
CA LEU A 39 -6.69 -0.39 -3.70
C LEU A 39 -7.50 -1.50 -3.06
N ALA A 40 -8.25 -1.16 -2.02
CA ALA A 40 -9.02 -2.14 -1.27
C ALA A 40 -10.22 -1.49 -0.60
N GLU A 41 -11.16 -2.32 -0.16
CA GLU A 41 -12.39 -1.87 0.50
C GLU A 41 -12.27 -2.03 2.00
N PHE A 42 -11.51 -1.14 2.63
CA PHE A 42 -11.38 -1.08 4.09
C PHE A 42 -11.70 0.33 4.56
N ASP A 43 -12.17 0.45 5.79
CA ASP A 43 -12.66 1.73 6.29
C ASP A 43 -11.55 2.74 6.55
N ASN A 44 -10.39 2.28 7.03
CA ASN A 44 -9.29 3.17 7.39
C ASN A 44 -7.97 2.43 7.43
N ALA A 45 -6.90 3.18 7.69
CA ALA A 45 -5.55 2.64 7.74
C ALA A 45 -5.34 1.64 8.88
N GLN A 46 -6.01 1.83 10.01
CA GLN A 46 -5.87 0.91 11.14
C GLN A 46 -6.35 -0.50 10.77
N VAL A 47 -7.46 -0.60 10.05
CA VAL A 47 -8.00 -1.89 9.62
C VAL A 47 -7.01 -2.59 8.71
N VAL A 48 -6.39 -1.87 7.78
CA VAL A 48 -5.38 -2.41 6.90
C VAL A 48 -4.16 -2.88 7.70
N TYR A 49 -3.71 -2.05 8.63
CA TYR A 49 -2.57 -2.41 9.48
C TYR A 49 -2.83 -3.72 10.22
N GLU A 50 -4.02 -3.87 10.81
CA GLU A 50 -4.38 -5.07 11.58
C GLU A 50 -4.53 -6.32 10.70
N ARG A 51 -4.75 -6.15 9.41
CA ARG A 51 -4.78 -7.27 8.47
C ARG A 51 -3.39 -7.78 8.14
N VAL A 52 -2.39 -6.91 8.11
CA VAL A 52 -1.04 -7.30 7.71
C VAL A 52 -0.11 -7.56 8.89
N VAL A 53 -0.35 -6.92 10.03
CA VAL A 53 0.43 -7.14 11.25
C VAL A 53 -0.49 -7.77 12.29
N ARG A 54 -0.17 -8.98 12.71
CA ARG A 54 -1.01 -9.77 13.61
C ARG A 54 -0.34 -9.98 14.94
N ASN A 55 -1.14 -10.32 15.95
CA ASN A 55 -0.61 -10.66 17.27
C ASN A 55 0.40 -11.81 17.14
N GLY A 56 1.53 -11.67 17.79
CA GLY A 56 2.60 -12.65 17.74
C GLY A 56 3.66 -12.38 16.68
N ASP A 57 3.42 -11.44 15.78
CA ASP A 57 4.43 -11.03 14.82
C ASP A 57 5.54 -10.26 15.52
N SER A 58 6.76 -10.40 15.01
CA SER A 58 7.86 -9.57 15.47
C SER A 58 7.61 -8.12 15.02
N PRO A 59 7.87 -7.12 15.87
CA PRO A 59 7.69 -5.74 15.48
C PRO A 59 8.59 -5.36 14.31
N ILE A 60 8.02 -4.70 13.30
CA ILE A 60 8.77 -4.13 12.19
C ILE A 60 8.30 -2.70 11.94
N GLY A 61 9.13 -1.91 11.30
CA GLY A 61 8.73 -0.56 10.89
C GLY A 61 7.74 -0.64 9.74
N ILE A 62 6.53 -0.15 9.96
CA ILE A 62 5.48 -0.10 8.95
C ILE A 62 4.60 1.13 9.19
N VAL A 63 4.29 1.82 8.12
CA VAL A 63 3.35 2.95 8.15
C VAL A 63 2.29 2.71 7.10
N VAL A 64 1.03 2.85 7.47
CA VAL A 64 -0.10 2.74 6.55
C VAL A 64 -0.81 4.08 6.50
N LEU A 65 -0.98 4.59 5.29
CA LEU A 65 -1.71 5.84 5.04
C LEU A 65 -2.92 5.51 4.17
N CYS A 66 -4.05 6.13 4.49
CA CYS A 66 -5.23 6.07 3.64
C CYS A 66 -5.38 7.44 2.99
N VAL A 67 -5.50 7.47 1.67
CA VAL A 67 -5.66 8.72 0.93
C VAL A 67 -6.92 8.66 0.08
N ASP A 68 -7.52 9.82 -0.12
CA ASP A 68 -8.71 9.94 -0.95
C ASP A 68 -8.27 9.98 -2.42
N ALA A 69 -8.65 8.94 -3.18
CA ALA A 69 -8.26 8.84 -4.58
C ALA A 69 -8.86 9.96 -5.44
N ASP A 70 -10.00 10.52 -5.02
CA ASP A 70 -10.66 11.58 -5.79
C ASP A 70 -9.93 12.92 -5.68
N THR A 71 -9.23 13.16 -4.57
CA THR A 71 -8.53 14.43 -4.33
C THR A 71 -7.02 14.28 -4.37
N LEU A 72 -6.52 13.05 -4.53
CA LEU A 72 -5.08 12.80 -4.59
C LEU A 72 -4.48 13.44 -5.82
N THR A 73 -3.40 14.18 -5.62
CA THR A 73 -2.56 14.63 -6.72
C THR A 73 -1.19 13.98 -6.57
N TYR A 74 -0.54 13.76 -7.70
CA TYR A 74 0.80 13.18 -7.69
C TYR A 74 1.62 13.76 -8.82
N TRP A 75 2.91 13.87 -8.57
CA TRP A 75 3.86 14.40 -9.54
C TRP A 75 5.24 13.86 -9.18
N GLY A 76 6.01 13.50 -10.18
CA GLY A 76 7.36 13.01 -9.89
C GLY A 76 7.96 12.29 -11.08
N TYR A 77 9.06 11.61 -10.82
CA TYR A 77 9.76 10.80 -11.79
C TYR A 77 9.84 9.37 -11.26
N SER A 78 9.26 8.45 -11.99
CA SER A 78 9.25 7.04 -11.63
C SER A 78 9.07 6.21 -12.89
N ASP A 79 8.95 4.90 -12.75
CA ASP A 79 8.74 4.06 -13.91
C ASP A 79 7.36 4.29 -14.53
N LYS A 80 7.26 3.97 -15.80
CA LYS A 80 6.03 4.14 -16.57
C LYS A 80 4.89 3.28 -16.03
N GLY A 81 5.22 2.11 -15.48
CA GLY A 81 4.22 1.19 -14.95
C GLY A 81 3.42 1.76 -13.81
N LEU A 82 4.05 2.57 -12.94
CA LEU A 82 3.34 3.22 -11.84
C LEU A 82 2.24 4.16 -12.37
N TRP A 83 2.58 4.99 -13.35
CA TRP A 83 1.62 5.94 -13.91
C TRP A 83 0.48 5.23 -14.63
N GLU A 84 0.79 4.15 -15.33
CA GLU A 84 -0.22 3.33 -16.02
C GLU A 84 -1.16 2.66 -15.01
N TRP A 85 -0.62 2.15 -13.90
CA TRP A 85 -1.42 1.52 -12.86
C TRP A 85 -2.39 2.52 -12.22
N LEU A 86 -1.91 3.73 -11.90
CA LEU A 86 -2.75 4.78 -11.32
C LEU A 86 -3.89 5.15 -12.27
N ARG A 87 -3.59 5.32 -13.55
CA ARG A 87 -4.61 5.66 -14.54
C ARG A 87 -5.61 4.53 -14.75
N ALA A 88 -5.15 3.28 -14.77
CA ALA A 88 -6.02 2.12 -14.96
C ALA A 88 -7.05 1.98 -13.84
N HIS A 89 -6.76 2.53 -12.67
CA HIS A 89 -7.66 2.46 -11.52
C HIS A 89 -8.35 3.80 -11.25
N ASN A 90 -8.37 4.68 -12.24
CA ASN A 90 -9.06 5.99 -12.19
C ASN A 90 -8.51 6.93 -11.11
N ILE A 91 -7.23 6.83 -10.84
CA ILE A 91 -6.54 7.74 -9.94
C ILE A 91 -5.84 8.78 -10.81
N GLN A 92 -6.25 10.03 -10.65
CA GLN A 92 -5.78 11.14 -11.48
C GLN A 92 -4.43 11.69 -11.01
#